data_0aa456801d55c3b85780b53dbe315fbf
#
_entry.id   0aa456801d55c3b85780b53dbe315fbf
#
_cell.length_a   1.000
_cell.length_b   1.000
_cell.length_c   1.000
_cell.angle_alpha   90.00
_cell.angle_beta   90.00
_cell.angle_gamma   90.00
#
_symmetry.space_group_name_H-M   'P 1'
#
loop_
_entity.id
_entity.type
_entity.pdbx_description
1 polymer ?
#
loop_
_entity_poly.entity_id
_entity_poly.type
_entity_poly.pdbx_seq_one_letter_code
_entity_poly.pdbx_strand_id
1 'polypeptide(L)' 'MAKCPECEVDLELDGYDLDMGETTNCPECSIELVVVSTDPIGVRQVKEDD' A
#
# COMPACT_ATOMS: atom_id res chain seq x y z
N MET A 1 10.83 -0.52 -1.83
CA MET A 1 9.97 -1.08 -0.81
C MET A 1 8.87 -0.11 -0.46
N ALA A 2 7.68 -0.62 -0.22
CA ALA A 2 6.55 0.23 0.08
C ALA A 2 6.50 0.59 1.54
N LYS A 3 6.01 1.77 1.83
CA LYS A 3 5.86 2.23 3.19
C LYS A 3 4.46 2.77 3.39
N CYS A 4 3.92 2.50 4.56
CA CYS A 4 2.62 3.05 4.92
C CYS A 4 2.73 4.55 5.09
N PRO A 5 1.85 5.34 4.45
CA PRO A 5 1.94 6.79 4.58
C PRO A 5 1.45 7.32 5.93
N GLU A 6 0.82 6.47 6.72
CA GLU A 6 0.33 6.91 8.02
C GLU A 6 1.31 6.58 9.12
N CYS A 7 1.60 5.30 9.31
CA CYS A 7 2.46 4.88 10.40
C CYS A 7 3.89 4.64 9.95
N GLU A 8 4.15 4.75 8.65
CA GLU A 8 5.49 4.63 8.08
C GLU A 8 6.16 3.30 8.38
N VAL A 9 5.37 2.27 8.51
CA VAL A 9 5.91 0.93 8.71
C VAL A 9 6.30 0.36 7.35
N ASP A 10 7.34 -0.44 7.34
CA ASP A 10 7.77 -1.09 6.11
C ASP A 10 6.77 -2.17 5.72
N LEU A 11 6.24 -2.05 4.52
CA LEU A 11 5.30 -3.02 3.99
C LEU A 11 6.05 -3.92 3.02
N GLU A 12 6.25 -5.16 3.43
CA GLU A 12 6.99 -6.10 2.59
C GLU A 12 6.03 -6.71 1.59
N LEU A 13 5.80 -5.97 0.53
CA LEU A 13 4.88 -6.39 -0.50
C LEU A 13 5.57 -7.04 -1.68
N ASP A 14 6.88 -7.15 -1.61
CA ASP A 14 7.65 -7.69 -2.73
C ASP A 14 7.29 -9.12 -3.05
N GLY A 15 6.89 -9.87 -2.04
CA GLY A 15 6.55 -11.26 -2.24
C GLY A 15 5.13 -11.51 -2.70
N TYR A 16 4.36 -10.47 -2.89
CA TYR A 16 2.96 -10.61 -3.28
C TYR A 16 2.76 -10.23 -4.73
N ASP A 17 1.81 -10.90 -5.35
CA ASP A 17 1.44 -10.60 -6.73
C ASP A 17 0.44 -9.46 -6.78
N LEU A 18 0.92 -8.27 -6.53
CA LEU A 18 0.05 -7.10 -6.53
C LEU A 18 0.24 -6.34 -7.82
N ASP A 19 -0.87 -6.05 -8.48
CA ASP A 19 -0.87 -5.26 -9.70
C ASP A 19 -1.29 -3.84 -9.38
N MET A 20 -1.05 -2.97 -10.33
CA MET A 20 -1.50 -1.58 -10.18
C MET A 20 -3.01 -1.56 -10.05
N GLY A 21 -3.48 -0.79 -9.09
CA GLY A 21 -4.90 -0.72 -8.79
C GLY A 21 -5.36 -1.69 -7.73
N GLU A 22 -4.51 -2.62 -7.33
CA GLU A 22 -4.86 -3.52 -6.24
C GLU A 22 -4.88 -2.78 -4.93
N THR A 23 -5.71 -3.27 -4.01
CA THR A 23 -5.79 -2.64 -2.70
C THR A 23 -5.34 -3.60 -1.62
N THR A 24 -4.77 -3.04 -0.57
CA THR A 24 -4.33 -3.82 0.57
C THR A 24 -4.52 -2.99 1.82
N ASN A 25 -4.34 -3.62 2.96
CA ASN A 25 -4.51 -2.91 4.23
C ASN A 25 -3.21 -2.94 5.00
N CYS A 26 -2.92 -1.84 5.68
CA CYS A 26 -1.76 -1.76 6.53
C CYS A 26 -1.98 -2.63 7.76
N PRO A 27 -0.99 -3.49 8.11
CA PRO A 27 -1.17 -4.34 9.27
C PRO A 27 -1.04 -3.59 10.59
N GLU A 28 -0.51 -2.38 10.56
CA GLU A 28 -0.33 -1.61 11.78
C GLU A 28 -1.49 -0.69 12.05
N CYS A 29 -1.79 0.19 11.11
CA CYS A 29 -2.86 1.17 11.31
C CYS A 29 -4.14 0.80 10.58
N SER A 30 -4.11 -0.24 9.79
CA SER A 30 -5.30 -0.79 9.14
C SER A 30 -5.94 0.13 8.13
N ILE A 31 -5.19 1.08 7.60
CA ILE A 31 -5.75 1.93 6.54
C ILE A 31 -5.71 1.17 5.23
N GLU A 32 -6.55 1.60 4.33
CA GLU A 32 -6.61 0.99 3.01
C GLU A 32 -5.59 1.64 2.10
N LEU A 33 -4.84 0.83 1.39
CA LEU A 33 -3.78 1.29 0.50
C LEU A 33 -4.05 0.77 -0.89
N VAL A 34 -3.65 1.53 -1.88
CA VAL A 34 -3.78 1.14 -3.27
C VAL A 34 -2.40 1.14 -3.92
N VAL A 35 -2.15 0.11 -4.72
CA VAL A 35 -0.88 -0.03 -5.42
C VAL A 35 -0.87 0.94 -6.60
N VAL A 36 0.08 1.84 -6.61
CA VAL A 36 0.20 2.83 -7.68
C VAL A 36 1.39 2.55 -8.59
N SER A 37 2.28 1.66 -8.17
CA SER A 37 3.37 1.23 -9.04
C SER A 37 3.83 -0.14 -8.58
N THR A 38 4.42 -0.88 -9.51
CA THR A 38 4.81 -2.25 -9.19
C THR A 38 6.30 -2.50 -9.34
N ASP A 39 7.02 -1.59 -9.93
CA ASP A 39 8.45 -1.81 -10.13
C ASP A 39 9.20 -0.49 -10.08
N PRO A 40 9.63 -0.07 -8.90
CA PRO A 40 9.43 -0.71 -7.61
C PRO A 40 8.01 -0.56 -7.12
N ILE A 41 7.62 -1.45 -6.22
CA ILE A 41 6.27 -1.41 -5.72
C ILE A 41 6.06 -0.18 -4.85
N GLY A 42 4.94 0.49 -5.08
CA GLY A 42 4.59 1.66 -4.32
C GLY A 42 3.10 1.69 -4.06
N VAL A 43 2.73 2.22 -2.92
CA VAL A 43 1.33 2.31 -2.53
C VAL A 43 1.05 3.69 -1.99
N ARG A 44 -0.24 4.02 -1.95
CA ARG A 44 -0.67 5.27 -1.35
C ARG A 44 -1.97 5.03 -0.63
N GLN A 45 -2.30 5.92 0.28
CA GLN A 45 -3.50 5.79 1.07
C GLN A 45 -4.72 6.08 0.22
N VAL A 46 -5.71 5.20 0.31
CA VAL A 46 -6.97 5.42 -0.35
C VAL A 46 -7.82 6.27 0.57
N LYS A 47 -8.22 7.42 0.10
CA LYS A 47 -9.08 8.29 0.86
C LYS A 47 -10.48 8.20 0.33
N GLU A 48 -11.37 7.83 1.21
CA GLU A 48 -12.77 7.86 0.84
C GLU A 48 -13.30 9.22 1.13
N ASP A 49 -13.33 9.97 0.11
CA ASP A 49 -13.76 11.32 0.24
C ASP A 49 -15.22 11.44 -0.14
N ASP A 50 -16.02 11.83 0.76
CA ASP A 50 -17.45 11.99 0.47
C ASP A 50 -17.75 13.33 -0.12
#